data_1349733b21928149035f4f159a9d928f
#
_entry.id   1349733b21928149035f4f159a9d928f
#
_cell.length_a   1.000
_cell.length_b   1.000
_cell.length_c   1.000
_cell.angle_alpha   90.00
_cell.angle_beta   90.00
_cell.angle_gamma   90.00
#
_symmetry.space_group_name_H-M   'P 1'
#
loop_
_entity.id
_entity.type
_entity.pdbx_description
1 polymer ?
#
loop_
_entity_poly.entity_id
_entity_poly.type
_entity_poly.pdbx_seq_one_letter_code
_entity_poly.pdbx_strand_id
1 'polypeptide(L)'
;VSLQHNHIVVHNHIGPKVEIEGNHTLLYSIFRNLIDNAINYAGENITIGIDNYMEDSEFYYFSFYDTGRGIEEEHLERIFDRFYRVNQGRSRKTGGSGLGLSIVKNAVLFHKGQITAKNRKDGGLEFIFSLRKKLF
;
A
#
# COMPACT_ATOMS: atom_id res chain seq x y z
N VAL A 1 -7.97 16.72 1.35
CA VAL A 1 -9.26 16.97 1.97
C VAL A 1 -9.67 15.78 2.83
N SER A 2 -9.67 14.57 2.25
CA SER A 2 -10.01 13.37 3.00
C SER A 2 -9.08 13.13 4.19
N LEU A 3 -7.80 13.41 4.02
CA LEU A 3 -6.81 13.21 5.07
C LEU A 3 -7.09 14.09 6.28
N GLN A 4 -7.38 15.37 6.06
CA GLN A 4 -7.69 16.28 7.15
C GLN A 4 -9.01 15.96 7.81
N HIS A 5 -10.00 15.58 6.99
CA HIS A 5 -11.35 15.31 7.48
C HIS A 5 -11.37 14.10 8.43
N ASN A 6 -10.57 13.07 8.15
CA ASN A 6 -10.54 11.84 8.94
C ASN A 6 -9.42 11.85 9.99
N HIS A 7 -8.74 12.97 10.18
CA HIS A 7 -7.62 13.06 11.12
C HIS A 7 -6.54 12.01 10.82
N ILE A 8 -6.14 11.93 9.57
CA ILE A 8 -5.10 11.02 9.13
C ILE A 8 -3.79 11.80 8.96
N VAL A 9 -2.74 11.28 9.59
CA VAL A 9 -1.40 11.86 9.49
C VAL A 9 -0.55 10.96 8.60
N VAL A 10 0.16 11.54 7.66
CA VAL A 10 1.05 10.79 6.77
C VAL A 10 2.49 11.15 7.07
N HIS A 11 3.30 10.15 7.41
CA HIS A 11 4.74 10.30 7.60
C HIS A 11 5.46 9.68 6.41
N ASN A 12 5.98 10.52 5.53
CA ASN A 12 6.71 10.07 4.36
C ASN A 12 8.21 10.15 4.63
N HIS A 13 8.85 9.01 4.79
CA HIS A 13 10.27 8.89 5.09
C HIS A 13 11.07 8.34 3.90
N ILE A 14 10.54 8.47 2.68
CA ILE A 14 11.31 8.08 1.51
C ILE A 14 12.47 9.06 1.34
N GLY A 15 13.68 8.52 1.22
CA GLY A 15 14.87 9.33 1.09
C GLY A 15 14.89 10.13 -0.23
N PRO A 16 15.55 11.29 -0.24
CA PRO A 16 15.56 12.17 -1.42
C PRO A 16 16.36 11.61 -2.60
N LYS A 17 17.17 10.57 -2.37
CA LYS A 17 17.99 9.96 -3.41
C LYS A 17 17.32 8.76 -4.08
N VAL A 18 16.12 8.42 -3.68
CA VAL A 18 15.39 7.30 -4.29
C VAL A 18 14.97 7.71 -5.70
N GLU A 19 15.46 7.00 -6.69
CA GLU A 19 15.12 7.20 -8.09
C GLU A 19 14.84 5.87 -8.74
N ILE A 20 13.74 5.78 -9.46
CA ILE A 20 13.36 4.57 -10.17
C ILE A 20 13.12 4.93 -11.64
N GLU A 21 13.82 4.23 -12.53
CA GLU A 21 13.56 4.32 -13.96
C GLU A 21 12.52 3.26 -14.30
N GLY A 22 11.27 3.67 -14.38
CA GLY A 22 10.16 2.76 -14.61
C GLY A 22 8.98 3.46 -15.24
N ASN A 23 7.81 2.85 -15.08
CA ASN A 23 6.58 3.43 -15.61
C ASN A 23 5.99 4.40 -14.60
N HIS A 24 6.00 5.68 -14.95
CA HIS A 24 5.55 6.75 -14.05
C HIS A 24 4.11 6.55 -13.58
N THR A 25 3.21 6.21 -14.48
CA THR A 25 1.80 6.02 -14.15
C THR A 25 1.60 4.86 -13.19
N LEU A 26 2.29 3.76 -13.43
CA LEU A 26 2.18 2.59 -12.56
C LEU A 26 2.80 2.85 -11.19
N LEU A 27 3.94 3.53 -11.14
CA LEU A 27 4.56 3.88 -9.86
C LEU A 27 3.65 4.79 -9.05
N TYR A 28 3.05 5.79 -9.68
CA TYR A 28 2.08 6.65 -9.02
C TYR A 28 0.90 5.84 -8.49
N SER A 29 0.40 4.89 -9.28
CA SER A 29 -0.75 4.07 -8.90
C SER A 29 -0.48 3.22 -7.66
N ILE A 30 0.75 2.75 -7.47
CA ILE A 30 1.10 1.99 -6.28
C ILE A 30 0.77 2.79 -5.02
N PHE A 31 1.36 3.97 -4.90
CA PHE A 31 1.20 4.78 -3.70
C PHE A 31 -0.22 5.33 -3.56
N ARG A 32 -0.81 5.77 -4.66
CA ARG A 32 -2.18 6.28 -4.65
C ARG A 32 -3.17 5.23 -4.15
N ASN A 33 -3.07 4.01 -4.65
CA ASN A 33 -4.00 2.97 -4.24
C ASN A 33 -3.76 2.49 -2.81
N LEU A 34 -2.49 2.45 -2.36
CA LEU A 34 -2.21 2.12 -0.97
C LEU A 34 -2.77 3.17 -0.01
N ILE A 35 -2.63 4.44 -0.36
CA ILE A 35 -3.20 5.53 0.45
C ILE A 35 -4.72 5.46 0.47
N ASP A 36 -5.35 5.30 -0.70
CA ASP A 36 -6.80 5.20 -0.78
C ASP A 36 -7.32 4.01 0.04
N ASN A 37 -6.62 2.88 -0.03
CA ASN A 37 -6.98 1.71 0.76
C ASN A 37 -6.94 2.03 2.26
N ALA A 38 -5.90 2.69 2.73
CA ALA A 38 -5.79 3.05 4.15
C ALA A 38 -6.91 4.02 4.56
N ILE A 39 -7.19 5.03 3.75
CA ILE A 39 -8.26 5.98 4.03
C ILE A 39 -9.61 5.28 4.16
N ASN A 40 -9.87 4.32 3.27
CA ASN A 40 -11.18 3.67 3.22
C ASN A 40 -11.37 2.59 4.29
N TYR A 41 -10.31 1.94 4.73
CA TYR A 41 -10.46 0.73 5.55
C TYR A 41 -9.78 0.77 6.91
N ALA A 42 -8.81 1.63 7.14
CA ALA A 42 -8.07 1.61 8.38
C ALA A 42 -8.81 2.29 9.56
N GLY A 43 -9.71 3.20 9.25
CA GLY A 43 -10.46 3.93 10.27
C GLY A 43 -10.05 5.38 10.40
N GLU A 44 -10.40 5.99 11.55
CA GLU A 44 -10.08 7.39 11.82
C GLU A 44 -8.91 7.49 12.78
N ASN A 45 -8.32 8.68 12.85
CA ASN A 45 -7.22 8.97 13.78
C ASN A 45 -6.04 8.01 13.62
N ILE A 46 -5.67 7.77 12.36
CA ILE A 46 -4.58 6.85 12.05
C ILE A 46 -3.37 7.60 11.52
N THR A 47 -2.23 6.93 11.61
CA THR A 47 -1.00 7.37 10.96
C THR A 47 -0.71 6.42 9.80
N ILE A 48 -0.30 6.99 8.68
CA ILE A 48 0.22 6.24 7.54
C ILE A 48 1.72 6.52 7.47
N GLY A 49 2.53 5.48 7.41
CA GLY A 49 3.98 5.63 7.27
C GLY A 49 4.46 5.01 5.98
N ILE A 50 5.41 5.67 5.33
CA ILE A 50 6.03 5.21 4.10
C ILE A 50 7.53 5.31 4.26
N ASP A 51 8.24 4.17 4.16
CA ASP A 51 9.70 4.12 4.31
C ASP A 51 10.34 3.33 3.19
N ASN A 52 11.53 3.78 2.77
CA ASN A 52 12.42 2.93 2.00
C ASN A 52 13.49 2.43 2.97
N TYR A 53 13.25 1.29 3.58
CA TYR A 53 14.05 0.82 4.70
C TYR A 53 15.34 0.09 4.31
N MET A 54 15.46 -0.28 3.05
CA MET A 54 16.60 -1.04 2.57
C MET A 54 16.75 -0.87 1.07
N GLU A 55 17.97 -1.06 0.57
CA GLU A 55 18.20 -1.18 -0.86
C GLU A 55 19.41 -2.08 -1.10
N ASP A 56 19.43 -2.70 -2.27
CA ASP A 56 20.60 -3.39 -2.76
C ASP A 56 21.00 -2.79 -4.12
N SER A 57 21.84 -3.48 -4.88
CA SER A 57 22.30 -2.95 -6.17
C SER A 57 21.17 -2.82 -7.21
N GLU A 58 20.10 -3.62 -7.08
CA GLU A 58 19.05 -3.68 -8.08
C GLU A 58 17.70 -3.18 -7.62
N PHE A 59 17.39 -3.26 -6.32
CA PHE A 59 16.06 -2.97 -5.79
C PHE A 59 16.08 -1.98 -4.66
N TYR A 60 14.99 -1.22 -4.55
CA TYR A 60 14.59 -0.54 -3.33
C TYR A 60 13.52 -1.38 -2.63
N TYR A 61 13.54 -1.37 -1.30
CA TYR A 61 12.56 -2.07 -0.47
C TYR A 61 11.78 -1.07 0.36
N PHE A 62 10.47 -1.17 0.28
CA PHE A 62 9.56 -0.20 0.89
C PHE A 62 8.65 -0.85 1.91
N SER A 63 8.28 -0.08 2.92
CA SER A 63 7.22 -0.40 3.85
C SER A 63 6.17 0.69 3.76
N PHE A 64 4.92 0.29 3.62
CA PHE A 64 3.78 1.19 3.68
C PHE A 64 2.85 0.63 4.74
N TYR A 65 2.62 1.38 5.83
CA TYR A 65 1.78 0.87 6.90
C TYR A 65 0.76 1.90 7.36
N ASP A 66 -0.29 1.41 8.00
CA ASP A 66 -1.21 2.25 8.75
C ASP A 66 -1.28 1.76 10.19
N THR A 67 -1.86 2.58 11.06
CA THR A 67 -2.04 2.24 12.47
C THR A 67 -3.50 1.93 12.80
N GLY A 68 -4.25 1.49 11.79
CA GLY A 68 -5.66 1.20 11.93
C GLY A 68 -5.95 -0.17 12.53
N ARG A 69 -7.05 -0.75 12.09
CA ARG A 69 -7.54 -2.01 12.68
C ARG A 69 -6.89 -3.28 12.11
N GLY A 70 -6.19 -3.17 11.00
CA GLY A 70 -5.70 -4.37 10.33
C GLY A 70 -6.83 -5.20 9.74
N ILE A 71 -6.53 -6.45 9.39
CA ILE A 71 -7.53 -7.38 8.87
C ILE A 71 -7.28 -8.77 9.46
N GLU A 72 -8.26 -9.66 9.33
CA GLU A 72 -8.09 -11.02 9.78
C GLU A 72 -7.05 -11.74 8.90
N GLU A 73 -6.25 -12.60 9.51
CA GLU A 73 -5.15 -13.27 8.80
C GLU A 73 -5.60 -14.06 7.57
N GLU A 74 -6.81 -14.59 7.59
CA GLU A 74 -7.34 -15.36 6.47
C GLU A 74 -7.46 -14.55 5.18
N HIS A 75 -7.51 -13.22 5.28
CA HIS A 75 -7.63 -12.35 4.12
C HIS A 75 -6.29 -11.91 3.54
N LEU A 76 -5.20 -12.04 4.30
CA LEU A 76 -3.91 -11.43 3.92
C LEU A 76 -3.37 -11.88 2.56
N GLU A 77 -3.56 -13.14 2.21
CA GLU A 77 -3.08 -13.64 0.92
C GLU A 77 -4.01 -13.28 -0.22
N ARG A 78 -5.27 -12.99 0.08
CA ARG A 78 -6.30 -12.77 -0.95
C ARG A 78 -6.61 -11.32 -1.23
N ILE A 79 -6.12 -10.40 -0.43
CA ILE A 79 -6.48 -8.99 -0.60
C ILE A 79 -5.99 -8.39 -1.93
N PHE A 80 -5.03 -9.04 -2.59
CA PHE A 80 -4.54 -8.60 -3.89
C PHE A 80 -5.35 -9.19 -5.06
N ASP A 81 -6.26 -10.11 -4.77
CA ASP A 81 -7.10 -10.70 -5.81
C ASP A 81 -8.11 -9.67 -6.31
N ARG A 82 -8.37 -9.70 -7.61
CA ARG A 82 -9.35 -8.78 -8.20
C ARG A 82 -10.72 -9.00 -7.57
N PHE A 83 -11.38 -7.91 -7.20
CA PHE A 83 -12.73 -7.91 -6.62
C PHE A 83 -12.86 -8.55 -5.24
N TYR A 84 -11.75 -8.98 -4.64
CA TYR A 84 -11.79 -9.49 -3.28
C TYR A 84 -12.04 -8.35 -2.30
N ARG A 85 -12.95 -8.55 -1.37
CA ARG A 85 -13.28 -7.57 -0.34
C ARG A 85 -13.41 -8.25 1.01
N VAL A 86 -12.83 -7.64 2.03
CA VAL A 86 -12.91 -8.15 3.39
C VAL A 86 -14.32 -7.97 3.96
N ASN A 87 -14.94 -6.82 3.71
CA ASN A 87 -16.27 -6.48 4.20
C ASN A 87 -17.22 -6.16 3.05
N GLN A 88 -17.70 -7.20 2.38
CA GLN A 88 -18.51 -7.01 1.17
C GLN A 88 -19.76 -6.16 1.39
N GLY A 89 -20.45 -6.35 2.51
CA GLY A 89 -21.68 -5.63 2.79
C GLY A 89 -21.52 -4.15 3.01
N ARG A 90 -20.32 -3.69 3.36
CA ARG A 90 -20.02 -2.28 3.65
C ARG A 90 -19.20 -1.60 2.58
N SER A 91 -18.74 -2.35 1.60
CA SER A 91 -17.77 -1.85 0.64
C SER A 91 -18.26 -0.68 -0.19
N ARG A 92 -19.54 -0.58 -0.45
CA ARG A 92 -20.10 0.55 -1.20
C ARG A 92 -19.89 1.87 -0.49
N LYS A 93 -20.06 1.88 0.83
CA LYS A 93 -19.88 3.09 1.64
C LYS A 93 -18.43 3.50 1.74
N THR A 94 -17.52 2.55 1.72
CA THR A 94 -16.09 2.83 1.79
C THR A 94 -15.48 3.13 0.45
N GLY A 95 -16.25 2.99 -0.63
CA GLY A 95 -15.78 3.34 -1.96
C GLY A 95 -14.85 2.34 -2.61
N GLY A 96 -14.62 1.18 -2.00
CA GLY A 96 -13.72 0.20 -2.57
C GLY A 96 -14.33 -0.57 -3.72
N SER A 97 -13.62 -0.63 -4.85
CA SER A 97 -14.04 -1.40 -6.03
C SER A 97 -13.56 -2.84 -6.00
N GLY A 98 -12.62 -3.16 -5.12
CA GLY A 98 -11.96 -4.45 -5.11
C GLY A 98 -10.85 -4.56 -6.15
N LEU A 99 -10.48 -3.45 -6.80
CA LEU A 99 -9.44 -3.43 -7.83
C LEU A 99 -8.14 -2.78 -7.38
N GLY A 100 -8.18 -1.89 -6.39
CA GLY A 100 -7.03 -1.08 -6.00
C GLY A 100 -5.79 -1.88 -5.67
N LEU A 101 -5.92 -2.90 -4.84
CA LEU A 101 -4.76 -3.70 -4.44
C LEU A 101 -4.28 -4.63 -5.55
N SER A 102 -5.17 -5.08 -6.44
CA SER A 102 -4.73 -5.86 -7.59
C SER A 102 -3.91 -4.99 -8.55
N ILE A 103 -4.28 -3.72 -8.68
CA ILE A 103 -3.53 -2.76 -9.48
C ILE A 103 -2.13 -2.56 -8.87
N VAL A 104 -2.06 -2.43 -7.54
CA VAL A 104 -0.79 -2.31 -6.83
C VAL A 104 0.10 -3.51 -7.12
N LYS A 105 -0.43 -4.71 -6.95
CA LYS A 105 0.34 -5.93 -7.18
C LYS A 105 0.86 -6.01 -8.60
N ASN A 106 0.00 -5.72 -9.58
CA ASN A 106 0.43 -5.77 -10.98
C ASN A 106 1.50 -4.74 -11.30
N ALA A 107 1.40 -3.53 -10.74
CA ALA A 107 2.41 -2.50 -10.94
C ALA A 107 3.75 -2.88 -10.30
N VAL A 108 3.71 -3.49 -9.11
CA VAL A 108 4.92 -3.98 -8.44
C VAL A 108 5.57 -5.08 -9.29
N LEU A 109 4.78 -6.02 -9.79
CA LEU A 109 5.29 -7.11 -10.62
C LEU A 109 5.87 -6.59 -11.94
N PHE A 110 5.24 -5.57 -12.52
CA PHE A 110 5.77 -4.93 -13.73
C PHE A 110 7.18 -4.39 -13.49
N HIS A 111 7.44 -3.89 -12.29
CA HIS A 111 8.75 -3.37 -11.91
C HIS A 111 9.66 -4.44 -11.31
N LYS A 112 9.38 -5.71 -11.59
CA LYS A 112 10.17 -6.86 -11.19
C LYS A 112 10.24 -7.11 -9.69
N GLY A 113 9.39 -6.45 -8.92
CA GLY A 113 9.34 -6.58 -7.48
C GLY A 113 8.33 -7.59 -7.00
N GLN A 114 8.16 -7.63 -5.69
CA GLN A 114 7.18 -8.47 -5.01
C GLN A 114 6.50 -7.66 -3.93
N ILE A 115 5.31 -8.05 -3.55
CA ILE A 115 4.57 -7.40 -2.48
C ILE A 115 3.90 -8.44 -1.58
N THR A 116 3.96 -8.17 -0.28
CA THR A 116 3.24 -8.98 0.72
C THR A 116 2.57 -8.03 1.70
N ALA A 117 1.59 -8.56 2.43
CA ALA A 117 0.89 -7.82 3.46
C ALA A 117 0.92 -8.60 4.75
N LYS A 118 0.98 -7.87 5.86
CA LYS A 118 0.91 -8.47 7.20
C LYS A 118 0.25 -7.51 8.17
N ASN A 119 -0.35 -8.04 9.22
CA ASN A 119 -0.81 -7.21 10.32
C ASN A 119 0.39 -6.76 11.15
N ARG A 120 0.36 -5.51 11.60
CA ARG A 120 1.40 -4.99 12.48
C ARG A 120 1.16 -5.48 13.90
N LYS A 121 2.24 -5.69 14.61
CA LYS A 121 2.19 -6.13 16.00
C LYS A 121 1.41 -5.15 16.88
N ASP A 122 1.56 -3.86 16.62
CA ASP A 122 0.94 -2.80 17.44
C ASP A 122 -0.36 -2.27 16.84
N GLY A 123 -0.89 -2.94 15.85
CA GLY A 123 -2.14 -2.56 15.18
C GLY A 123 -1.90 -2.00 13.79
N GLY A 124 -2.83 -2.31 12.91
CA GLY A 124 -2.77 -1.86 11.53
C GLY A 124 -2.23 -2.89 10.57
N LEU A 125 -2.18 -2.48 9.31
CA LEU A 125 -1.76 -3.33 8.20
C LEU A 125 -0.48 -2.75 7.60
N GLU A 126 0.43 -3.63 7.21
CA GLU A 126 1.67 -3.21 6.56
C GLU A 126 1.86 -3.95 5.25
N PHE A 127 2.18 -3.18 4.21
CA PHE A 127 2.57 -3.72 2.91
C PHE A 127 4.08 -3.58 2.79
N ILE A 128 4.74 -4.66 2.42
CA ILE A 128 6.18 -4.67 2.19
C ILE A 128 6.39 -5.01 0.73
N PHE A 129 7.07 -4.17 0.00
CA PHE A 129 7.26 -4.39 -1.42
C PHE A 129 8.61 -3.90 -1.92
N SER A 130 9.00 -4.42 -3.07
CA SER A 130 10.25 -4.04 -3.72
C SER A 130 9.96 -3.51 -5.11
N LEU A 131 10.81 -2.61 -5.57
CA LEU A 131 10.75 -2.07 -6.92
C LEU A 131 12.17 -2.04 -7.48
N ARG A 132 12.33 -2.53 -8.71
CA ARG A 132 13.64 -2.52 -9.35
C ARG A 132 14.01 -1.09 -9.70
N LYS A 133 15.27 -0.74 -9.45
CA LYS A 133 15.78 0.62 -9.70
C LYS A 133 15.73 1.01 -11.16
N LYS A 134 15.99 0.05 -12.05
CA LYS A 134 15.94 0.26 -13.50
C LYS A 134 15.19 -0.87 -14.14
N LEU A 135 14.20 -0.52 -14.94
CA LEU A 135 13.38 -1.52 -15.61
C LEU A 135 14.14 -2.28 -16.71
N PHE A 136 15.08 -1.59 -17.33
CA PHE A 136 15.89 -2.13 -18.41
C PHE A 136 17.38 -2.06 -18.13
#